data_09707ba65a8caa0d8514be6e2efbeff3
#
_entry.id   09707ba65a8caa0d8514be6e2efbeff3
#
_cell.length_a   1.000
_cell.length_b   1.000
_cell.length_c   1.000
_cell.angle_alpha   90.00
_cell.angle_beta   90.00
_cell.angle_gamma   90.00
#
_symmetry.space_group_name_H-M   'P 1'
#
loop_
_entity.id
_entity.type
_entity.pdbx_description
1 polymer ?
#
loop_
_entity_poly.entity_id
_entity_poly.type
_entity_poly.pdbx_seq_one_letter_code
_entity_poly.pdbx_strand_id
1 'polypeptide(L)'
;MSMTHYMQLLADNQPWNLLIFMAGPVILAETIAICELYLLYTRRLDGAVKALSRIAGIIAGLYFAGIFVYLTINAVIPLTVGDGWRGPADIIAVGSYLAGVVPLGGIALLDVGLLWSGRDPFARLGLHAMFVGIFLVVAHIAMIFGMLDPTLLQSSAGMDMSAPGMENMNH
;
A
#
# COMPACT_ATOMS: atom_id res chain seq x y z
N MET A 1 16.19 18.27 3.67
CA MET A 1 15.73 16.87 3.81
C MET A 1 15.14 16.47 2.48
N SER A 2 15.69 15.47 1.84
CA SER A 2 15.11 14.90 0.62
C SER A 2 13.92 14.02 1.03
N MET A 3 12.71 14.30 0.52
CA MET A 3 11.53 13.47 0.73
C MET A 3 11.48 12.36 -0.31
N THR A 4 10.90 11.21 0.02
CA THR A 4 10.58 10.19 -0.98
C THR A 4 9.54 10.72 -1.98
N HIS A 5 9.47 10.13 -3.17
CA HIS A 5 8.46 10.51 -4.17
C HIS A 5 7.03 10.29 -3.67
N TYR A 6 6.82 9.26 -2.84
CA TYR A 6 5.53 9.01 -2.21
C TYR A 6 5.11 10.18 -1.29
N MET A 7 6.00 10.65 -0.42
CA MET A 7 5.69 11.79 0.45
C MET A 7 5.57 13.09 -0.32
N GLN A 8 6.36 13.28 -1.37
CA GLN A 8 6.23 14.43 -2.24
C GLN A 8 4.87 14.45 -2.93
N LEU A 9 4.41 13.31 -3.46
CA LEU A 9 3.08 13.18 -4.05
C LEU A 9 1.98 13.62 -3.08
N LEU A 10 2.07 13.22 -1.81
CA LEU A 10 1.09 13.58 -0.78
C LEU A 10 1.18 15.07 -0.38
N ALA A 11 2.39 15.65 -0.42
CA ALA A 11 2.62 17.05 -0.08
C ALA A 11 2.22 18.02 -1.18
N ASP A 12 2.32 17.57 -2.44
CA ASP A 12 1.93 18.36 -3.60
C ASP A 12 0.40 18.52 -3.65
N ASN A 13 -0.07 19.68 -4.12
CA ASN A 13 -1.49 19.98 -4.31
C ASN A 13 -2.38 19.63 -3.09
N GLN A 14 -1.91 19.94 -1.88
CA GLN A 14 -2.72 19.73 -0.67
C GLN A 14 -3.96 20.63 -0.66
N PRO A 15 -5.10 20.13 -0.13
CA PRO A 15 -5.29 18.82 0.52
C PRO A 15 -5.64 17.67 -0.43
N TRP A 16 -5.78 17.91 -1.74
CA TRP A 16 -6.40 16.98 -2.67
C TRP A 16 -5.61 15.68 -2.83
N ASN A 17 -4.29 15.75 -3.02
CA ASN A 17 -3.47 14.55 -3.16
C ASN A 17 -3.48 13.70 -1.89
N LEU A 18 -3.45 14.33 -0.72
CA LEU A 18 -3.56 13.62 0.55
C LEU A 18 -4.90 12.88 0.68
N LEU A 19 -6.00 13.54 0.28
CA LEU A 19 -7.34 12.94 0.32
C LEU A 19 -7.48 11.80 -0.69
N ILE A 20 -6.99 11.98 -1.91
CA ILE A 20 -7.14 11.00 -2.98
C ILE A 20 -6.21 9.79 -2.75
N PHE A 21 -4.94 10.01 -2.51
CA PHE A 21 -3.96 8.91 -2.49
C PHE A 21 -3.80 8.25 -1.11
N MET A 22 -4.21 8.89 -0.03
CA MET A 22 -4.07 8.33 1.30
C MET A 22 -5.41 8.17 2.01
N ALA A 23 -6.16 9.25 2.26
CA ALA A 23 -7.35 9.19 3.08
C ALA A 23 -8.47 8.34 2.45
N GLY A 24 -8.71 8.46 1.15
CA GLY A 24 -9.75 7.70 0.45
C GLY A 24 -9.60 6.19 0.58
N PRO A 25 -8.46 5.60 0.17
CA PRO A 25 -8.22 4.17 0.33
C PRO A 25 -8.28 3.69 1.78
N VAL A 26 -7.72 4.46 2.72
CA VAL A 26 -7.69 4.10 4.15
C VAL A 26 -9.10 4.11 4.73
N ILE A 27 -9.89 5.16 4.52
CA ILE A 27 -11.27 5.25 5.01
C ILE A 27 -12.12 4.09 4.47
N LEU A 28 -11.97 3.75 3.19
CA LEU A 28 -12.69 2.62 2.61
C LEU A 28 -12.27 1.30 3.25
N ALA A 29 -10.96 1.06 3.42
CA ALA A 29 -10.45 -0.16 4.05
C ALA A 29 -10.89 -0.27 5.52
N GLU A 30 -10.86 0.82 6.30
CA GLU A 30 -11.32 0.86 7.68
C GLU A 30 -12.84 0.62 7.77
N THR A 31 -13.62 1.20 6.85
CA THR A 31 -15.06 0.94 6.76
C THR A 31 -15.34 -0.54 6.55
N ILE A 32 -14.62 -1.19 5.64
CA ILE A 32 -14.73 -2.62 5.39
C ILE A 32 -14.34 -3.40 6.66
N ALA A 33 -13.20 -3.08 7.28
CA ALA A 33 -12.71 -3.75 8.48
C ALA A 33 -13.73 -3.70 9.64
N ILE A 34 -14.32 -2.52 9.89
CA ILE A 34 -15.34 -2.33 10.93
C ILE A 34 -16.59 -3.14 10.61
N CYS A 35 -17.07 -3.10 9.37
CA CYS A 35 -18.22 -3.88 8.95
C CYS A 35 -17.99 -5.39 9.13
N GLU A 36 -16.82 -5.89 8.75
CA GLU A 36 -16.48 -7.30 8.87
C GLU A 36 -16.32 -7.75 10.31
N LEU A 37 -15.69 -6.95 11.15
CA LEU A 37 -15.61 -7.21 12.58
C LEU A 37 -16.99 -7.34 13.20
N TYR A 38 -17.92 -6.43 12.84
CA TYR A 38 -19.30 -6.49 13.27
C TYR A 38 -20.02 -7.77 12.80
N LEU A 39 -19.85 -8.13 11.51
CA LEU A 39 -20.45 -9.34 10.94
C LEU A 39 -19.91 -10.61 11.60
N LEU A 40 -18.61 -10.68 11.87
CA LEU A 40 -17.96 -11.78 12.58
C LEU A 40 -18.48 -11.89 14.03
N TYR A 41 -18.57 -10.77 14.73
CA TYR A 41 -19.00 -10.74 16.12
C TYR A 41 -20.47 -11.15 16.27
N THR A 42 -21.36 -10.59 15.42
CA THR A 42 -22.80 -10.88 15.47
C THR A 42 -23.19 -12.19 14.83
N ARG A 43 -22.28 -12.79 14.05
CA ARG A 43 -22.51 -13.97 13.20
C ARG A 43 -23.69 -13.80 12.24
N ARG A 44 -24.05 -12.57 11.89
CA ARG A 44 -25.09 -12.25 10.92
C ARG A 44 -24.43 -11.83 9.62
N LEU A 45 -24.67 -12.61 8.55
CA LEU A 45 -24.09 -12.38 7.23
C LEU A 45 -25.08 -11.71 6.26
N ASP A 46 -26.10 -11.05 6.79
CA ASP A 46 -27.19 -10.38 6.08
C ASP A 46 -27.39 -8.94 6.57
N GLY A 47 -28.23 -8.20 5.89
CA GLY A 47 -28.64 -6.85 6.27
C GLY A 47 -27.74 -5.73 5.74
N ALA A 48 -27.98 -4.51 6.24
CA ALA A 48 -27.38 -3.28 5.76
C ALA A 48 -25.85 -3.24 5.91
N VAL A 49 -25.32 -3.81 7.01
CA VAL A 49 -23.86 -3.82 7.25
C VAL A 49 -23.15 -4.69 6.21
N LYS A 50 -23.73 -5.85 5.84
CA LYS A 50 -23.16 -6.68 4.77
C LYS A 50 -23.21 -5.97 3.41
N ALA A 51 -24.31 -5.28 3.13
CA ALA A 51 -24.44 -4.49 1.90
C ALA A 51 -23.41 -3.35 1.86
N LEU A 52 -23.20 -2.65 2.98
CA LEU A 52 -22.21 -1.59 3.10
C LEU A 52 -20.78 -2.11 2.89
N SER A 53 -20.41 -3.22 3.54
CA SER A 53 -19.09 -3.86 3.34
C SER A 53 -18.86 -4.20 1.87
N ARG A 54 -19.85 -4.81 1.21
CA ARG A 54 -19.75 -5.17 -0.21
C ARG A 54 -19.60 -3.96 -1.13
N ILE A 55 -20.40 -2.92 -0.93
CA ILE A 55 -20.33 -1.70 -1.74
C ILE A 55 -18.97 -1.02 -1.53
N ALA A 56 -18.55 -0.89 -0.27
CA ALA A 56 -17.25 -0.31 0.07
C ALA A 56 -16.09 -1.11 -0.55
N GLY A 57 -16.17 -2.45 -0.55
CA GLY A 57 -15.16 -3.32 -1.16
C GLY A 57 -15.03 -3.14 -2.66
N ILE A 58 -16.16 -3.08 -3.38
CA ILE A 58 -16.16 -2.85 -4.83
C ILE A 58 -15.59 -1.45 -5.14
N ILE A 59 -16.05 -0.42 -4.40
CA ILE A 59 -15.56 0.94 -4.59
C ILE A 59 -14.06 1.02 -4.29
N ALA A 60 -13.59 0.44 -3.19
CA ALA A 60 -12.18 0.43 -2.81
C ALA A 60 -11.28 -0.20 -3.89
N GLY A 61 -11.68 -1.36 -4.41
CA GLY A 61 -10.92 -2.06 -5.44
C GLY A 61 -10.87 -1.28 -6.76
N LEU A 62 -11.99 -0.76 -7.24
CA LEU A 62 -12.05 0.04 -8.46
C LEU A 62 -11.26 1.36 -8.32
N TYR A 63 -11.45 2.02 -7.20
CA TYR A 63 -10.78 3.27 -6.88
C TYR A 63 -9.26 3.10 -6.85
N PHE A 64 -8.79 2.07 -6.15
CA PHE A 64 -7.36 1.80 -6.04
C PHE A 64 -6.76 1.28 -7.35
N ALA A 65 -7.52 0.54 -8.16
CA ALA A 65 -7.09 0.17 -9.51
C ALA A 65 -6.86 1.41 -10.39
N GLY A 66 -7.72 2.42 -10.29
CA GLY A 66 -7.52 3.71 -10.96
C GLY A 66 -6.25 4.42 -10.50
N ILE A 67 -6.02 4.49 -9.19
CA ILE A 67 -4.78 5.04 -8.60
C ILE A 67 -3.56 4.27 -9.10
N PHE A 68 -3.61 2.94 -9.10
CA PHE A 68 -2.53 2.08 -9.57
C PHE A 68 -2.14 2.39 -11.01
N VAL A 69 -3.12 2.44 -11.91
CA VAL A 69 -2.87 2.78 -13.33
C VAL A 69 -2.29 4.18 -13.46
N TYR A 70 -2.90 5.16 -12.78
CA TYR A 70 -2.44 6.55 -12.81
C TYR A 70 -0.98 6.69 -12.35
N LEU A 71 -0.63 6.13 -11.19
CA LEU A 71 0.72 6.22 -10.65
C LEU A 71 1.74 5.41 -11.45
N THR A 72 1.34 4.26 -11.99
CA THR A 72 2.22 3.48 -12.85
C THR A 72 2.64 4.28 -14.08
N ILE A 73 1.71 4.95 -14.74
CA ILE A 73 1.97 5.72 -15.96
C ILE A 73 2.71 7.04 -15.64
N ASN A 74 2.29 7.76 -14.60
CA ASN A 74 2.77 9.13 -14.35
C ASN A 74 3.95 9.21 -13.36
N ALA A 75 4.24 8.15 -12.61
CA ALA A 75 5.34 8.11 -11.65
C ALA A 75 6.29 6.96 -11.91
N VAL A 76 5.85 5.70 -11.84
CA VAL A 76 6.74 4.53 -11.88
C VAL A 76 7.50 4.43 -13.21
N ILE A 77 6.82 4.54 -14.33
CA ILE A 77 7.45 4.45 -15.66
C ILE A 77 8.48 5.58 -15.85
N PRO A 78 8.15 6.88 -15.65
CA PRO A 78 9.13 7.95 -15.78
C PRO A 78 10.31 7.83 -14.82
N LEU A 79 10.08 7.44 -13.56
CA LEU A 79 11.14 7.28 -12.56
C LEU A 79 12.09 6.12 -12.91
N THR A 80 11.54 5.04 -13.49
CA THR A 80 12.34 3.86 -13.85
C THR A 80 13.14 4.09 -15.15
N VAL A 81 12.54 4.75 -16.14
CA VAL A 81 13.22 5.04 -17.42
C VAL A 81 14.24 6.17 -17.27
N GLY A 82 13.96 7.16 -16.40
CA GLY A 82 14.82 8.32 -16.18
C GLY A 82 15.87 8.16 -15.06
N ASP A 83 15.98 6.95 -14.46
CA ASP A 83 16.83 6.69 -13.29
C ASP A 83 16.62 7.71 -12.14
N GLY A 84 15.36 8.09 -11.96
CA GLY A 84 14.95 9.14 -11.03
C GLY A 84 14.75 8.69 -9.58
N TRP A 85 14.92 7.40 -9.27
CA TRP A 85 14.72 6.87 -7.92
C TRP A 85 15.71 7.45 -6.91
N ARG A 86 15.21 7.93 -5.78
CA ARG A 86 16.03 8.59 -4.73
C ARG A 86 16.75 7.61 -3.82
N GLY A 87 16.45 6.32 -3.90
CA GLY A 87 17.08 5.27 -3.10
C GLY A 87 16.13 4.11 -2.76
N PRO A 88 16.63 3.10 -2.02
CA PRO A 88 15.85 1.90 -1.68
C PRO A 88 14.56 2.21 -0.92
N ALA A 89 14.60 3.17 0.00
CA ALA A 89 13.41 3.57 0.78
C ALA A 89 12.29 4.09 -0.13
N ASP A 90 12.64 4.83 -1.18
CA ASP A 90 11.70 5.37 -2.15
C ASP A 90 11.03 4.27 -2.98
N ILE A 91 11.82 3.30 -3.43
CA ILE A 91 11.32 2.11 -4.16
C ILE A 91 10.37 1.29 -3.29
N ILE A 92 10.73 1.07 -2.02
CA ILE A 92 9.91 0.32 -1.07
C ILE A 92 8.62 1.08 -0.78
N ALA A 93 8.67 2.40 -0.57
CA ALA A 93 7.49 3.21 -0.29
C ALA A 93 6.48 3.16 -1.45
N VAL A 94 6.92 3.47 -2.67
CA VAL A 94 6.06 3.47 -3.86
C VAL A 94 5.60 2.05 -4.19
N GLY A 95 6.50 1.07 -4.14
CA GLY A 95 6.19 -0.32 -4.45
C GLY A 95 5.19 -0.93 -3.46
N SER A 96 5.36 -0.70 -2.16
CA SER A 96 4.41 -1.18 -1.13
C SER A 96 3.05 -0.51 -1.28
N TYR A 97 3.02 0.79 -1.57
CA TYR A 97 1.76 1.47 -1.84
C TYR A 97 1.02 0.83 -3.02
N LEU A 98 1.70 0.64 -4.15
CA LEU A 98 1.10 0.04 -5.35
C LEU A 98 0.71 -1.43 -5.15
N ALA A 99 1.44 -2.17 -4.31
CA ALA A 99 1.09 -3.55 -3.95
C ALA A 99 -0.30 -3.66 -3.29
N GLY A 100 -0.83 -2.57 -2.73
CA GLY A 100 -2.18 -2.48 -2.20
C GLY A 100 -3.29 -2.79 -3.23
N VAL A 101 -2.99 -2.72 -4.54
CA VAL A 101 -3.95 -3.11 -5.59
C VAL A 101 -4.33 -4.58 -5.52
N VAL A 102 -3.42 -5.44 -5.08
CA VAL A 102 -3.66 -6.89 -4.98
C VAL A 102 -4.74 -7.20 -3.94
N PRO A 103 -4.61 -6.79 -2.68
CA PRO A 103 -5.63 -7.06 -1.68
C PRO A 103 -6.95 -6.32 -1.95
N LEU A 104 -6.93 -5.04 -2.32
CA LEU A 104 -8.16 -4.30 -2.60
C LEU A 104 -8.87 -4.79 -3.87
N GLY A 105 -8.11 -5.12 -4.91
CA GLY A 105 -8.65 -5.79 -6.10
C GLY A 105 -9.22 -7.17 -5.78
N GLY A 106 -8.55 -7.94 -4.92
CA GLY A 106 -9.03 -9.23 -4.42
C GLY A 106 -10.37 -9.11 -3.69
N ILE A 107 -10.54 -8.10 -2.84
CA ILE A 107 -11.81 -7.78 -2.17
C ILE A 107 -12.92 -7.49 -3.20
N ALA A 108 -12.65 -6.61 -4.17
CA ALA A 108 -13.63 -6.29 -5.19
C ALA A 108 -14.05 -7.52 -6.02
N LEU A 109 -13.10 -8.38 -6.39
CA LEU A 109 -13.36 -9.61 -7.13
C LEU A 109 -14.19 -10.62 -6.31
N LEU A 110 -13.97 -10.70 -5.00
CA LEU A 110 -14.79 -11.49 -4.08
C LEU A 110 -16.22 -10.95 -3.99
N ASP A 111 -16.38 -9.63 -3.91
CA ASP A 111 -17.68 -8.99 -3.74
C ASP A 111 -18.52 -9.01 -5.02
N VAL A 112 -17.90 -8.94 -6.18
CA VAL A 112 -18.55 -9.14 -7.47
C VAL A 112 -18.91 -10.63 -7.70
N GLY A 113 -18.27 -11.55 -6.97
CA GLY A 113 -18.54 -12.99 -7.08
C GLY A 113 -17.69 -13.69 -8.14
N LEU A 114 -16.65 -13.04 -8.65
CA LEU A 114 -15.71 -13.64 -9.60
C LEU A 114 -14.72 -14.59 -8.93
N LEU A 115 -14.40 -14.34 -7.65
CA LEU A 115 -13.55 -15.22 -6.86
C LEU A 115 -14.39 -16.00 -5.84
N TRP A 116 -14.22 -17.33 -5.81
CA TRP A 116 -14.72 -18.24 -4.79
C TRP A 116 -16.23 -18.14 -4.49
N SER A 117 -17.05 -17.97 -5.51
CA SER A 117 -18.51 -17.86 -5.39
C SER A 117 -19.20 -19.09 -4.78
N GLY A 118 -18.56 -20.26 -4.82
CA GLY A 118 -19.11 -21.53 -4.27
C GLY A 118 -18.66 -21.89 -2.85
N ARG A 119 -17.93 -21.00 -2.15
CA ARG A 119 -17.43 -21.27 -0.79
C ARG A 119 -18.40 -20.83 0.30
N ASP A 120 -18.23 -21.45 1.48
CA ASP A 120 -18.94 -21.06 2.70
C ASP A 120 -18.86 -19.55 2.96
N PRO A 121 -19.99 -18.89 3.30
CA PRO A 121 -20.03 -17.45 3.55
C PRO A 121 -19.07 -16.95 4.62
N PHE A 122 -18.82 -17.73 5.69
CA PHE A 122 -17.85 -17.36 6.72
C PHE A 122 -16.41 -17.49 6.23
N ALA A 123 -16.10 -18.49 5.40
CA ALA A 123 -14.78 -18.61 4.78
C ALA A 123 -14.49 -17.43 3.84
N ARG A 124 -15.49 -16.95 3.11
CA ARG A 124 -15.38 -15.72 2.29
C ARG A 124 -15.15 -14.48 3.13
N LEU A 125 -15.87 -14.35 4.25
CA LEU A 125 -15.67 -13.23 5.18
C LEU A 125 -14.26 -13.25 5.79
N GLY A 126 -13.75 -14.42 6.16
CA GLY A 126 -12.39 -14.58 6.66
C GLY A 126 -11.32 -14.17 5.63
N LEU A 127 -11.52 -14.53 4.36
CA LEU A 127 -10.62 -14.13 3.28
C LEU A 127 -10.67 -12.61 3.02
N HIS A 128 -11.85 -12.04 3.10
CA HIS A 128 -12.06 -10.61 2.98
C HIS A 128 -11.28 -9.85 4.08
N ALA A 129 -11.46 -10.27 5.35
CA ALA A 129 -10.72 -9.71 6.49
C ALA A 129 -9.19 -9.87 6.33
N MET A 130 -8.73 -10.99 5.77
CA MET A 130 -7.32 -11.21 5.47
C MET A 130 -6.80 -10.19 4.44
N PHE A 131 -7.53 -9.96 3.36
CA PHE A 131 -7.14 -8.97 2.37
C PHE A 131 -7.11 -7.54 2.93
N VAL A 132 -8.09 -7.16 3.76
CA VAL A 132 -8.05 -5.87 4.46
C VAL A 132 -6.81 -5.78 5.34
N GLY A 133 -6.49 -6.82 6.11
CA GLY A 133 -5.29 -6.87 6.94
C GLY A 133 -4.00 -6.72 6.13
N ILE A 134 -3.88 -7.43 5.00
CA ILE A 134 -2.71 -7.30 4.10
C ILE A 134 -2.62 -5.88 3.55
N PHE A 135 -3.73 -5.28 3.11
CA PHE A 135 -3.73 -3.89 2.65
C PHE A 135 -3.23 -2.92 3.72
N LEU A 136 -3.72 -3.04 4.95
CA LEU A 136 -3.29 -2.18 6.05
C LEU A 136 -1.79 -2.33 6.33
N VAL A 137 -1.25 -3.56 6.28
CA VAL A 137 0.18 -3.80 6.47
C VAL A 137 1.00 -3.12 5.37
N VAL A 138 0.67 -3.33 4.10
CA VAL A 138 1.45 -2.72 2.99
C VAL A 138 1.30 -1.20 2.96
N ALA A 139 0.13 -0.66 3.34
CA ALA A 139 -0.09 0.78 3.47
C ALA A 139 0.78 1.40 4.59
N HIS A 140 0.92 0.72 5.74
CA HIS A 140 1.81 1.17 6.81
C HIS A 140 3.28 1.07 6.41
N ILE A 141 3.69 0.03 5.70
CA ILE A 141 5.05 -0.07 5.14
C ILE A 141 5.32 1.12 4.21
N ALA A 142 4.40 1.41 3.29
CA ALA A 142 4.54 2.56 2.39
C ALA A 142 4.70 3.88 3.15
N MET A 143 3.92 4.08 4.22
CA MET A 143 3.97 5.29 5.04
C MET A 143 5.28 5.38 5.82
N ILE A 144 5.72 4.30 6.46
CA ILE A 144 6.97 4.27 7.25
C ILE A 144 8.16 4.56 6.33
N PHE A 145 8.31 3.82 5.23
CA PHE A 145 9.41 4.03 4.29
C PHE A 145 9.29 5.37 3.55
N GLY A 146 8.07 5.85 3.35
CA GLY A 146 7.82 7.18 2.80
C GLY A 146 8.39 8.32 3.64
N MET A 147 8.35 8.17 4.96
CA MET A 147 8.87 9.17 5.91
C MET A 147 10.38 9.10 6.14
N LEU A 148 11.04 8.01 5.73
CA LEU A 148 12.49 7.89 5.86
C LEU A 148 13.20 8.80 4.85
N ASP A 149 14.37 9.31 5.27
CA ASP A 149 15.29 9.95 4.32
C ASP A 149 15.82 8.87 3.36
N PRO A 150 15.59 8.98 2.04
CA PRO A 150 16.00 7.98 1.08
C PRO A 150 17.52 7.73 1.07
N THR A 151 18.33 8.67 1.55
CA THR A 151 19.80 8.55 1.60
C THR A 151 20.29 7.67 2.76
N LEU A 152 19.49 7.49 3.82
CA LEU A 152 19.88 6.70 5.00
C LEU A 152 20.19 5.24 4.68
N LEU A 153 19.45 4.63 3.78
CA LEU A 153 19.66 3.24 3.37
C LEU A 153 20.80 3.08 2.33
N GLN A 154 21.23 4.18 1.71
CA GLN A 154 22.39 4.17 0.80
C GLN A 154 23.71 4.14 1.56
N SER A 155 23.80 4.85 2.69
CA SER A 155 25.02 4.93 3.51
C SER A 155 25.40 3.58 4.15
N SER A 156 24.46 2.72 4.45
CA SER A 156 24.75 1.40 5.03
C SER A 156 25.27 0.37 4.00
N ALA A 157 25.01 0.57 2.71
CA ALA A 157 25.53 -0.30 1.66
C ALA A 157 26.97 0.09 1.22
N GLY A 158 27.45 1.30 1.56
CA GLY A 158 28.74 1.82 1.18
C GLY A 158 29.85 1.70 2.23
N MET A 159 29.56 1.21 3.44
CA MET A 159 30.53 1.19 4.54
C MET A 159 31.39 -0.08 4.67
N ASP A 160 31.27 -1.03 3.77
CA ASP A 160 31.94 -2.33 3.95
C ASP A 160 33.12 -2.62 2.99
N MET A 161 33.71 -1.61 2.35
CA MET A 161 34.88 -1.84 1.48
C MET A 161 35.95 -0.75 1.53
N SER A 162 36.25 -0.19 2.69
CA SER A 162 37.46 0.64 2.84
C SER A 162 38.02 0.46 4.25
N ALA A 163 38.58 -0.71 4.54
CA ALA A 163 39.58 -0.84 5.56
C ALA A 163 40.82 -0.11 5.03
N PRO A 164 41.34 0.94 5.71
CA PRO A 164 42.63 1.51 5.34
C PRO A 164 43.69 0.47 5.66
N GLY A 165 44.40 0.04 4.60
CA GLY A 165 45.52 -0.85 4.71
C GLY A 165 46.57 -0.29 5.68
N MET A 166 46.99 -1.17 6.59
CA MET A 166 48.25 -1.00 7.31
C MET A 166 49.39 -1.04 6.28
N GLU A 167 49.86 0.08 5.89
CA GLU A 167 51.18 0.20 5.27
C GLU A 167 51.97 1.27 5.99
N ASN A 168 53.20 0.84 6.42
CA ASN A 168 54.34 1.57 6.95
C ASN A 168 54.47 1.67 8.47
N MET A 169 54.93 0.54 9.05
CA MET A 169 55.96 0.57 10.07
C MET A 169 57.19 -0.10 9.48
N ASN A 170 58.07 0.68 8.93
CA ASN A 170 59.51 0.42 8.82
C ASN A 170 60.22 1.75 8.73
N HIS A 171 60.77 2.21 9.80
CA HIS A 171 62.13 2.73 10.05
C HIS A 171 62.17 3.33 11.45
#